data_b98cff88d18d3fecf91ef137923b9120
#
_entry.id   b98cff88d18d3fecf91ef137923b9120
#
_cell.length_a   1.000
_cell.length_b   1.000
_cell.length_c   1.000
_cell.angle_alpha   90.00
_cell.angle_beta   90.00
_cell.angle_gamma   90.00
#
_symmetry.space_group_name_H-M   'P 1'
#
loop_
_entity.id
_entity.type
_entity.pdbx_description
1 polymer ?
#
loop_
_entity_poly.entity_id
_entity_poly.type
_entity_poly.pdbx_seq_one_letter_code
_entity_poly.pdbx_strand_id
1 'polypeptide(L)'
;MLTRCAWAAATNPLYLAYHDEEWGVPVHDDRKLFEMLILEGMQAGLSWSTILNKRANFRQAFADFEVATVAAYGAAEVVALLANPGIVRNRLKVAAAIRNAQAFLAVQQEFGSFDSYIWRFVDGRPLRNAWRDLADLPAHTSVSDAMSKDLLRRGFKFVGSTICYAFMQATGMVNDHVVSCFRYNQL
;
A
#
# COMPACT_ATOMS: atom_id res chain seq x y z
N MET A 1 21.15 -10.45 -18.66
CA MET A 1 19.93 -9.62 -18.48
C MET A 1 19.29 -10.06 -17.15
N LEU A 2 18.83 -9.15 -16.30
CA LEU A 2 18.18 -9.51 -15.03
C LEU A 2 16.79 -10.10 -15.29
N THR A 3 16.50 -11.27 -14.73
CA THR A 3 15.15 -11.86 -14.77
C THR A 3 14.28 -11.19 -13.71
N ARG A 4 13.11 -10.69 -14.11
CA ARG A 4 12.13 -10.02 -13.24
C ARG A 4 10.82 -10.80 -13.20
N CYS A 5 9.97 -10.47 -12.23
CA CYS A 5 8.58 -10.94 -12.26
C CYS A 5 7.90 -10.50 -13.56
N ALA A 6 7.04 -11.34 -14.12
CA ALA A 6 6.41 -11.11 -15.44
C ALA A 6 5.63 -9.77 -15.50
N TRP A 7 5.00 -9.36 -14.39
CA TRP A 7 4.27 -8.10 -14.32
C TRP A 7 5.17 -6.86 -14.44
N ALA A 8 6.47 -6.97 -14.12
CA ALA A 8 7.45 -5.89 -14.23
C ALA A 8 8.12 -5.80 -15.61
N ALA A 9 7.74 -6.67 -16.56
CA ALA A 9 8.27 -6.65 -17.93
C ALA A 9 7.80 -5.44 -18.76
N ALA A 10 7.07 -4.49 -18.15
CA ALA A 10 6.57 -3.29 -18.79
C ALA A 10 7.69 -2.32 -19.19
N THR A 11 7.46 -1.56 -20.25
CA THR A 11 8.37 -0.53 -20.76
C THR A 11 8.39 0.75 -19.92
N ASN A 12 7.58 0.84 -18.87
CA ASN A 12 7.50 2.02 -18.01
C ASN A 12 8.65 2.03 -16.98
N PRO A 13 9.59 2.98 -17.04
CA PRO A 13 10.73 3.06 -16.10
C PRO A 13 10.32 3.14 -14.62
N LEU A 14 9.22 3.84 -14.30
CA LEU A 14 8.72 3.93 -12.94
C LEU A 14 8.26 2.58 -12.39
N TYR A 15 7.68 1.75 -13.27
CA TYR A 15 7.21 0.42 -12.91
C TYR A 15 8.38 -0.54 -12.67
N LEU A 16 9.43 -0.42 -13.48
CA LEU A 16 10.67 -1.18 -13.29
C LEU A 16 11.39 -0.78 -12.01
N ALA A 17 11.55 0.52 -11.76
CA ALA A 17 12.15 1.02 -10.53
C ALA A 17 11.37 0.57 -9.29
N TYR A 18 10.04 0.65 -9.33
CA TYR A 18 9.19 0.16 -8.25
C TYR A 18 9.42 -1.33 -7.94
N HIS A 19 9.47 -2.19 -8.98
CA HIS A 19 9.76 -3.61 -8.82
C HIS A 19 11.17 -3.85 -8.27
N ASP A 20 12.16 -3.16 -8.82
CA ASP A 20 13.57 -3.42 -8.52
C ASP A 20 14.00 -2.86 -7.16
N GLU A 21 13.35 -1.79 -6.66
CA GLU A 21 13.83 -1.02 -5.53
C GLU A 21 12.86 -0.95 -4.34
N GLU A 22 11.54 -1.11 -4.58
CA GLU A 22 10.53 -0.89 -3.53
C GLU A 22 9.71 -2.15 -3.21
N TRP A 23 9.14 -2.81 -4.21
CA TRP A 23 8.21 -3.92 -4.01
C TRP A 23 8.89 -5.09 -3.31
N GLY A 24 8.30 -5.55 -2.20
CA GLY A 24 8.85 -6.61 -1.37
C GLY A 24 9.93 -6.16 -0.38
N VAL A 25 10.35 -4.89 -0.39
CA VAL A 25 11.33 -4.36 0.57
C VAL A 25 10.62 -4.02 1.89
N PRO A 26 11.09 -4.53 3.04
CA PRO A 26 10.49 -4.23 4.35
C PRO A 26 10.44 -2.73 4.66
N VAL A 27 9.27 -2.24 5.00
CA VAL A 27 9.00 -0.83 5.34
C VAL A 27 8.60 -0.74 6.81
N HIS A 28 9.33 0.07 7.58
CA HIS A 28 9.12 0.32 9.01
C HIS A 28 8.89 1.81 9.33
N ASP A 29 8.81 2.65 8.32
CA ASP A 29 8.49 4.08 8.46
C ASP A 29 6.97 4.28 8.37
N ASP A 30 6.36 4.85 9.41
CA ASP A 30 4.91 5.02 9.52
C ASP A 30 4.34 5.89 8.38
N ARG A 31 5.06 6.93 7.93
CA ARG A 31 4.61 7.78 6.82
C ARG A 31 4.58 6.99 5.51
N LYS A 32 5.60 6.18 5.28
CA LYS A 32 5.65 5.31 4.09
C LYS A 32 4.59 4.21 4.14
N LEU A 33 4.35 3.62 5.32
CA LEU A 33 3.26 2.67 5.53
C LEU A 33 1.90 3.32 5.25
N PHE A 34 1.68 4.55 5.71
CA PHE A 34 0.46 5.30 5.42
C PHE A 34 0.33 5.63 3.92
N GLU A 35 1.41 6.09 3.26
CA GLU A 35 1.43 6.31 1.81
C GLU A 35 0.95 5.05 1.08
N MET A 36 1.56 3.89 1.37
CA MET A 36 1.20 2.64 0.69
C MET A 36 -0.23 2.21 0.97
N LEU A 37 -0.70 2.32 2.22
CA LEU A 37 -2.08 1.98 2.57
C LEU A 37 -3.10 2.80 1.78
N ILE A 38 -2.86 4.10 1.62
CA ILE A 38 -3.74 4.98 0.85
C ILE A 38 -3.66 4.67 -0.64
N LEU A 39 -2.46 4.48 -1.19
CA LEU A 39 -2.27 4.21 -2.62
C LEU A 39 -2.90 2.87 -3.05
N GLU A 40 -2.79 1.83 -2.23
CA GLU A 40 -3.45 0.53 -2.49
C GLU A 40 -4.98 0.67 -2.44
N GLY A 41 -5.51 1.43 -1.50
CA GLY A 41 -6.94 1.75 -1.47
C GLY A 41 -7.39 2.55 -2.70
N MET A 42 -6.56 3.48 -3.17
CA MET A 42 -6.83 4.24 -4.40
C MET A 42 -6.79 3.39 -5.65
N GLN A 43 -6.03 2.29 -5.65
CA GLN A 43 -5.95 1.35 -6.77
C GLN A 43 -7.25 0.58 -6.99
N ALA A 44 -8.09 0.36 -5.99
CA ALA A 44 -9.30 -0.46 -6.12
C ALA A 44 -10.07 -0.17 -7.42
N GLY A 45 -10.20 -1.18 -8.31
CA GLY A 45 -10.82 -1.06 -9.63
C GLY A 45 -9.97 -0.34 -10.70
N LEU A 46 -8.68 -0.07 -10.43
CA LEU A 46 -7.73 0.54 -11.35
C LEU A 46 -6.45 -0.31 -11.47
N SER A 47 -5.56 0.05 -12.40
CA SER A 47 -4.23 -0.58 -12.49
C SER A 47 -3.24 0.09 -11.53
N TRP A 48 -2.27 -0.68 -11.02
CA TRP A 48 -1.16 -0.12 -10.24
C TRP A 48 -0.34 0.91 -11.03
N SER A 49 -0.17 0.68 -12.33
CA SER A 49 0.48 1.65 -13.23
C SER A 49 -0.20 3.02 -13.19
N THR A 50 -1.53 3.07 -13.15
CA THR A 50 -2.29 4.32 -13.01
C THR A 50 -1.94 5.05 -11.71
N ILE A 51 -1.85 4.31 -10.61
CA ILE A 51 -1.53 4.88 -9.30
C ILE A 51 -0.07 5.36 -9.25
N LEU A 52 0.85 4.53 -9.73
CA LEU A 52 2.27 4.83 -9.72
C LEU A 52 2.60 6.08 -10.55
N ASN A 53 1.99 6.23 -11.73
CA ASN A 53 2.15 7.42 -12.57
C ASN A 53 1.58 8.70 -11.92
N LYS A 54 0.64 8.56 -10.99
CA LYS A 54 0.04 9.67 -10.24
C LYS A 54 0.67 9.89 -8.85
N ARG A 55 1.63 9.05 -8.44
CA ARG A 55 2.15 9.03 -7.07
C ARG A 55 2.73 10.37 -6.61
N ALA A 56 3.48 11.07 -7.46
CA ALA A 56 4.01 12.39 -7.15
C ALA A 56 2.88 13.41 -6.88
N ASN A 57 1.81 13.37 -7.68
CA ASN A 57 0.64 14.21 -7.48
C ASN A 57 -0.13 13.84 -6.21
N PHE A 58 -0.22 12.55 -5.87
CA PHE A 58 -0.79 12.11 -4.60
C PHE A 58 0.00 12.66 -3.41
N ARG A 59 1.34 12.61 -3.45
CA ARG A 59 2.19 13.20 -2.40
C ARG A 59 1.91 14.68 -2.22
N GLN A 60 1.87 15.46 -3.29
CA GLN A 60 1.52 16.88 -3.21
C GLN A 60 0.11 17.11 -2.66
N ALA A 61 -0.88 16.35 -3.14
CA ALA A 61 -2.29 16.53 -2.75
C ALA A 61 -2.58 16.11 -1.31
N PHE A 62 -1.83 15.15 -0.76
CA PHE A 62 -1.97 14.61 0.58
C PHE A 62 -0.83 15.01 1.53
N ALA A 63 -0.23 16.20 1.33
CA ALA A 63 0.80 16.78 2.21
C ALA A 63 1.95 15.79 2.51
N ASP A 64 2.52 15.17 1.47
CA ASP A 64 3.53 14.11 1.57
C ASP A 64 3.14 12.96 2.52
N PHE A 65 1.85 12.69 2.60
CA PHE A 65 1.26 11.69 3.49
C PHE A 65 1.57 11.92 4.98
N GLU A 66 1.70 13.20 5.37
CA GLU A 66 1.76 13.55 6.79
C GLU A 66 0.42 13.24 7.45
N VAL A 67 0.40 12.21 8.29
CA VAL A 67 -0.84 11.60 8.80
C VAL A 67 -1.71 12.60 9.56
N ALA A 68 -1.10 13.41 10.45
CA ALA A 68 -1.84 14.39 11.24
C ALA A 68 -2.47 15.48 10.36
N THR A 69 -1.77 15.92 9.34
CA THR A 69 -2.26 16.89 8.35
C THR A 69 -3.44 16.32 7.58
N VAL A 70 -3.32 15.11 7.04
CA VAL A 70 -4.41 14.45 6.28
C VAL A 70 -5.62 14.17 7.18
N ALA A 71 -5.41 13.77 8.43
CA ALA A 71 -6.49 13.52 9.39
C ALA A 71 -7.31 14.78 9.72
N ALA A 72 -6.70 15.97 9.57
CA ALA A 72 -7.33 17.26 9.81
C ALA A 72 -8.04 17.84 8.57
N TYR A 73 -7.95 17.22 7.41
CA TYR A 73 -8.61 17.71 6.19
C TYR A 73 -10.12 17.84 6.39
N GLY A 74 -10.64 19.01 6.01
CA GLY A 74 -12.05 19.36 6.07
C GLY A 74 -12.71 19.46 4.69
N ALA A 75 -13.84 20.16 4.63
CA ALA A 75 -14.62 20.29 3.41
C ALA A 75 -13.87 21.02 2.29
N ALA A 76 -13.04 22.00 2.62
CA ALA A 76 -12.28 22.75 1.63
C ALA A 76 -11.23 21.87 0.92
N GLU A 77 -10.49 21.07 1.69
CA GLU A 77 -9.50 20.13 1.15
C GLU A 77 -10.18 19.04 0.31
N VAL A 78 -11.33 18.53 0.75
CA VAL A 78 -12.10 17.54 -0.04
C VAL A 78 -12.53 18.13 -1.39
N VAL A 79 -12.99 19.36 -1.44
CA VAL A 79 -13.34 20.04 -2.70
C VAL A 79 -12.10 20.18 -3.59
N ALA A 80 -10.98 20.63 -3.03
CA ALA A 80 -9.72 20.77 -3.78
C ALA A 80 -9.21 19.42 -4.33
N LEU A 81 -9.25 18.35 -3.53
CA LEU A 81 -8.87 17.01 -3.95
C LEU A 81 -9.75 16.48 -5.09
N LEU A 82 -11.06 16.68 -5.01
CA LEU A 82 -12.00 16.25 -6.06
C LEU A 82 -11.88 17.07 -7.35
N ALA A 83 -11.35 18.29 -7.27
CA ALA A 83 -11.05 19.12 -8.44
C ALA A 83 -9.69 18.82 -9.07
N ASN A 84 -8.78 18.13 -8.36
CA ASN A 84 -7.42 17.85 -8.82
C ASN A 84 -7.36 16.72 -9.86
N PRO A 85 -7.06 17.00 -11.17
CA PRO A 85 -6.97 15.96 -12.20
C PRO A 85 -5.73 15.07 -12.05
N GLY A 86 -4.76 15.47 -11.23
CA GLY A 86 -3.53 14.72 -10.97
C GLY A 86 -3.74 13.45 -10.15
N ILE A 87 -4.86 13.32 -9.43
CA ILE A 87 -5.17 12.16 -8.58
C ILE A 87 -6.44 11.43 -9.05
N VAL A 88 -6.79 10.35 -8.34
CA VAL A 88 -8.06 9.64 -8.54
C VAL A 88 -9.19 10.42 -7.86
N ARG A 89 -10.05 11.06 -8.66
CA ARG A 89 -11.15 11.92 -8.19
C ARG A 89 -12.40 11.09 -7.85
N ASN A 90 -12.32 10.28 -6.81
CA ASN A 90 -13.42 9.50 -6.31
C ASN A 90 -13.78 9.95 -4.89
N ARG A 91 -15.00 10.45 -4.68
CA ARG A 91 -15.45 11.01 -3.40
C ARG A 91 -15.32 10.01 -2.25
N LEU A 92 -15.65 8.75 -2.47
CA LEU A 92 -15.58 7.73 -1.41
C LEU A 92 -14.13 7.42 -1.03
N LYS A 93 -13.23 7.35 -2.01
CA LYS A 93 -11.80 7.11 -1.77
C LYS A 93 -11.11 8.30 -1.08
N VAL A 94 -11.47 9.53 -1.46
CA VAL A 94 -10.96 10.75 -0.80
C VAL A 94 -11.43 10.79 0.65
N ALA A 95 -12.71 10.59 0.91
CA ALA A 95 -13.23 10.52 2.27
C ALA A 95 -12.61 9.38 3.09
N ALA A 96 -12.39 8.23 2.46
CA ALA A 96 -11.72 7.10 3.08
C ALA A 96 -10.27 7.41 3.47
N ALA A 97 -9.51 8.14 2.64
CA ALA A 97 -8.14 8.53 2.96
C ALA A 97 -8.07 9.36 4.25
N ILE A 98 -8.97 10.33 4.42
CA ILE A 98 -9.07 11.15 5.63
C ILE A 98 -9.46 10.28 6.84
N ARG A 99 -10.46 9.41 6.67
CA ARG A 99 -10.89 8.49 7.73
C ARG A 99 -9.76 7.53 8.13
N ASN A 100 -9.00 7.04 7.17
CA ASN A 100 -7.86 6.16 7.41
C ASN A 100 -6.75 6.88 8.17
N ALA A 101 -6.49 8.16 7.88
CA ALA A 101 -5.54 8.97 8.64
C ALA A 101 -5.95 9.09 10.11
N GLN A 102 -7.23 9.35 10.40
CA GLN A 102 -7.76 9.42 11.76
C GLN A 102 -7.64 8.07 12.49
N ALA A 103 -7.97 6.96 11.83
CA ALA A 103 -7.82 5.62 12.39
C ALA A 103 -6.34 5.25 12.60
N PHE A 104 -5.45 5.69 11.71
CA PHE A 104 -4.02 5.50 11.80
C PHE A 104 -3.43 6.18 13.05
N LEU A 105 -3.81 7.43 13.32
CA LEU A 105 -3.42 8.13 14.55
C LEU A 105 -3.90 7.41 15.82
N ALA A 106 -5.13 6.88 15.81
CA ALA A 106 -5.64 6.09 16.92
C ALA A 106 -4.82 4.81 17.16
N VAL A 107 -4.39 4.13 16.09
CA VAL A 107 -3.49 2.98 16.17
C VAL A 107 -2.13 3.37 16.71
N GLN A 108 -1.54 4.49 16.26
CA GLN A 108 -0.27 4.98 16.80
C GLN A 108 -0.36 5.28 18.31
N GLN A 109 -1.46 5.83 18.77
CA GLN A 109 -1.68 6.08 20.20
C GLN A 109 -1.78 4.79 21.02
N GLU A 110 -2.41 3.75 20.48
CA GLU A 110 -2.60 2.46 21.17
C GLU A 110 -1.34 1.61 21.19
N PHE A 111 -0.55 1.60 20.09
CA PHE A 111 0.58 0.69 19.88
C PHE A 111 1.95 1.36 19.88
N GLY A 112 2.02 2.68 20.01
CA GLY A 112 3.24 3.48 19.92
C GLY A 112 3.63 3.84 18.49
N SER A 113 3.35 2.99 17.49
CA SER A 113 3.51 3.25 16.06
C SER A 113 2.57 2.36 15.25
N PHE A 114 2.30 2.76 14.00
CA PHE A 114 1.59 1.88 13.07
C PHE A 114 2.46 0.69 12.65
N ASP A 115 3.75 0.89 12.53
CA ASP A 115 4.73 -0.19 12.32
C ASP A 115 4.59 -1.30 13.35
N SER A 116 4.66 -0.96 14.64
CA SER A 116 4.51 -1.92 15.74
C SER A 116 3.18 -2.69 15.69
N TYR A 117 2.11 -2.05 15.19
CA TYR A 117 0.81 -2.69 15.05
C TYR A 117 0.75 -3.61 13.83
N ILE A 118 1.16 -3.14 12.66
CA ILE A 118 0.89 -3.85 11.40
C ILE A 118 1.80 -5.07 11.22
N TRP A 119 3.06 -4.97 11.65
CA TRP A 119 4.02 -6.06 11.54
C TRP A 119 3.71 -7.26 12.45
N ARG A 120 2.83 -7.10 13.45
CA ARG A 120 2.37 -8.23 14.28
C ARG A 120 1.65 -9.31 13.49
N PHE A 121 1.03 -8.97 12.36
CA PHE A 121 0.34 -9.97 11.52
C PHE A 121 1.28 -10.99 10.87
N VAL A 122 2.58 -10.69 10.86
CA VAL A 122 3.64 -11.56 10.33
C VAL A 122 4.75 -11.82 11.36
N ASP A 123 4.43 -11.70 12.66
CA ASP A 123 5.37 -11.92 13.78
C ASP A 123 6.66 -11.09 13.67
N GLY A 124 6.55 -9.86 13.11
CA GLY A 124 7.66 -8.90 12.96
C GLY A 124 8.69 -9.28 11.90
N ARG A 125 8.41 -10.24 11.04
CA ARG A 125 9.35 -10.72 10.00
C ARG A 125 8.64 -10.97 8.67
N PRO A 126 9.30 -10.66 7.53
CA PRO A 126 8.74 -10.98 6.22
C PRO A 126 8.41 -12.46 6.07
N LEU A 127 7.24 -12.75 5.51
CA LEU A 127 6.91 -14.09 5.03
C LEU A 127 7.56 -14.27 3.66
N ARG A 128 8.26 -15.37 3.45
CA ARG A 128 8.87 -15.67 2.16
C ARG A 128 8.12 -16.79 1.48
N ASN A 129 7.49 -16.50 0.35
CA ASN A 129 6.82 -17.48 -0.49
C ASN A 129 7.78 -17.99 -1.58
N ALA A 130 7.42 -19.07 -2.27
CA ALA A 130 8.27 -19.70 -3.30
C ALA A 130 7.46 -19.91 -4.60
N TRP A 131 6.81 -18.85 -5.07
CA TRP A 131 6.01 -18.88 -6.30
C TRP A 131 6.90 -19.09 -7.52
N ARG A 132 6.47 -19.94 -8.43
CA ARG A 132 7.19 -20.21 -9.69
C ARG A 132 6.66 -19.36 -10.83
N ASP A 133 5.38 -19.03 -10.78
CA ASP A 133 4.71 -18.22 -11.78
C ASP A 133 3.79 -17.17 -11.12
N LEU A 134 3.46 -16.12 -11.86
CA LEU A 134 2.50 -15.11 -11.43
C LEU A 134 1.11 -15.70 -11.16
N ALA A 135 0.73 -16.73 -11.90
CA ALA A 135 -0.54 -17.41 -11.72
C ALA A 135 -0.66 -18.17 -10.39
N ASP A 136 0.47 -18.45 -9.74
CA ASP A 136 0.49 -19.12 -8.42
C ASP A 136 0.15 -18.16 -7.27
N LEU A 137 0.28 -16.83 -7.49
CA LEU A 137 0.05 -15.84 -6.45
C LEU A 137 -1.44 -15.77 -6.10
N PRO A 138 -1.81 -15.96 -4.82
CA PRO A 138 -3.20 -15.84 -4.40
C PRO A 138 -3.65 -14.38 -4.41
N ALA A 139 -4.95 -14.16 -4.57
CA ALA A 139 -5.53 -12.82 -4.43
C ALA A 139 -5.55 -12.32 -2.98
N HIS A 140 -5.54 -13.22 -2.01
CA HIS A 140 -5.49 -12.95 -0.56
C HIS A 140 -5.05 -14.21 0.20
N THR A 141 -4.70 -14.04 1.46
CA THR A 141 -4.28 -15.13 2.36
C THR A 141 -5.02 -15.01 3.70
N SER A 142 -4.93 -16.04 4.54
CA SER A 142 -5.49 -15.99 5.90
C SER A 142 -4.91 -14.84 6.74
N VAL A 143 -3.66 -14.45 6.50
CA VAL A 143 -3.02 -13.30 7.16
C VAL A 143 -3.65 -11.99 6.70
N SER A 144 -3.82 -11.80 5.39
CA SER A 144 -4.47 -10.60 4.86
C SER A 144 -5.96 -10.53 5.23
N ASP A 145 -6.63 -11.68 5.39
CA ASP A 145 -8.01 -11.77 5.89
C ASP A 145 -8.09 -11.27 7.34
N ALA A 146 -7.18 -11.72 8.19
CA ALA A 146 -7.11 -11.29 9.59
C ALA A 146 -6.77 -9.79 9.70
N MET A 147 -5.80 -9.32 8.92
CA MET A 147 -5.42 -7.89 8.83
C MET A 147 -6.60 -7.04 8.39
N SER A 148 -7.28 -7.41 7.30
CA SER A 148 -8.47 -6.72 6.79
C SER A 148 -9.56 -6.61 7.85
N LYS A 149 -9.88 -7.73 8.51
CA LYS A 149 -10.90 -7.78 9.57
C LYS A 149 -10.59 -6.83 10.72
N ASP A 150 -9.34 -6.77 11.18
CA ASP A 150 -8.95 -5.91 12.30
C ASP A 150 -8.92 -4.44 11.88
N LEU A 151 -8.37 -4.11 10.69
CA LEU A 151 -8.38 -2.75 10.15
C LEU A 151 -9.81 -2.22 9.97
N LEU A 152 -10.73 -3.02 9.40
CA LEU A 152 -12.14 -2.64 9.26
C LEU A 152 -12.79 -2.37 10.62
N ARG A 153 -12.55 -3.22 11.62
CA ARG A 153 -13.04 -3.03 12.99
C ARG A 153 -12.54 -1.74 13.62
N ARG A 154 -11.30 -1.32 13.30
CA ARG A 154 -10.68 -0.06 13.74
C ARG A 154 -11.17 1.17 12.95
N GLY A 155 -12.05 0.96 11.98
CA GLY A 155 -12.70 2.04 11.21
C GLY A 155 -11.99 2.42 9.92
N PHE A 156 -10.93 1.72 9.51
CA PHE A 156 -10.33 1.90 8.20
C PHE A 156 -11.31 1.55 7.08
N LYS A 157 -11.12 2.13 5.90
CA LYS A 157 -11.92 1.94 4.69
C LYS A 157 -11.02 1.58 3.52
N PHE A 158 -11.57 0.88 2.53
CA PHE A 158 -10.82 0.37 1.37
C PHE A 158 -9.62 -0.49 1.78
N VAL A 159 -9.83 -1.34 2.77
CA VAL A 159 -8.84 -2.28 3.32
C VAL A 159 -9.39 -3.72 3.28
N GLY A 160 -10.06 -4.09 2.18
CA GLY A 160 -10.46 -5.47 1.93
C GLY A 160 -9.25 -6.40 1.83
N SER A 161 -9.46 -7.72 1.96
CA SER A 161 -8.35 -8.68 2.08
C SER A 161 -7.39 -8.65 0.90
N THR A 162 -7.89 -8.49 -0.32
CA THR A 162 -7.04 -8.34 -1.53
C THR A 162 -6.19 -7.07 -1.47
N ILE A 163 -6.75 -5.96 -1.00
CA ILE A 163 -6.00 -4.70 -0.82
C ILE A 163 -4.97 -4.84 0.29
N CYS A 164 -5.32 -5.51 1.40
CA CYS A 164 -4.37 -5.81 2.47
C CYS A 164 -3.22 -6.69 1.98
N TYR A 165 -3.50 -7.68 1.12
CA TYR A 165 -2.44 -8.52 0.56
C TYR A 165 -1.51 -7.73 -0.36
N ALA A 166 -2.06 -6.87 -1.23
CA ALA A 166 -1.26 -5.96 -2.06
C ALA A 166 -0.41 -5.01 -1.20
N PHE A 167 -0.97 -4.49 -0.11
CA PHE A 167 -0.22 -3.70 0.88
C PHE A 167 0.92 -4.51 1.52
N MET A 168 0.70 -5.77 1.90
CA MET A 168 1.75 -6.65 2.44
C MET A 168 2.88 -6.86 1.43
N GLN A 169 2.56 -7.05 0.16
CA GLN A 169 3.54 -7.16 -0.92
C GLN A 169 4.32 -5.85 -1.13
N ALA A 170 3.61 -4.72 -1.20
CA ALA A 170 4.21 -3.41 -1.42
C ALA A 170 5.14 -2.95 -0.28
N THR A 171 4.87 -3.40 0.96
CA THR A 171 5.62 -3.03 2.17
C THR A 171 6.58 -4.11 2.65
N GLY A 172 6.78 -5.17 1.87
CA GLY A 172 7.73 -6.23 2.19
C GLY A 172 7.36 -7.10 3.39
N MET A 173 6.11 -7.06 3.83
CA MET A 173 5.61 -8.03 4.82
C MET A 173 5.55 -9.44 4.24
N VAL A 174 5.47 -9.55 2.91
CA VAL A 174 5.66 -10.80 2.17
C VAL A 174 6.65 -10.57 1.03
N ASN A 175 7.56 -11.53 0.81
CA ASN A 175 8.37 -11.59 -0.40
C ASN A 175 7.67 -12.52 -1.39
N ASP A 176 7.02 -11.91 -2.39
CA ASP A 176 6.28 -12.59 -3.46
C ASP A 176 6.96 -12.47 -4.84
N HIS A 177 8.22 -12.06 -4.86
CA HIS A 177 9.00 -12.25 -6.08
C HIS A 177 9.03 -13.72 -6.45
N VAL A 178 8.78 -14.05 -7.72
CA VAL A 178 8.89 -15.44 -8.18
C VAL A 178 10.33 -15.93 -8.03
N VAL A 179 10.52 -17.22 -7.79
CA VAL A 179 11.85 -17.81 -7.49
C VAL A 179 12.91 -17.55 -8.56
N SER A 180 12.51 -17.32 -9.80
CA SER A 180 13.41 -16.96 -10.91
C SER A 180 13.78 -15.48 -10.96
N CYS A 181 13.09 -14.62 -10.18
CA CYS A 181 13.36 -13.19 -10.14
C CYS A 181 14.67 -12.91 -9.41
N PHE A 182 15.47 -11.97 -9.93
CA PHE A 182 16.74 -11.61 -9.31
C PHE A 182 16.59 -11.04 -7.87
N ARG A 183 15.42 -10.44 -7.56
CA ARG A 183 15.13 -9.89 -6.23
C ARG A 183 14.79 -10.97 -5.20
N TYR A 184 14.34 -12.16 -5.62
CA TYR A 184 13.85 -13.21 -4.71
C TYR A 184 14.84 -13.56 -3.59
N ASN A 185 16.14 -13.66 -3.91
CA ASN A 185 17.18 -14.02 -2.94
C ASN A 185 17.84 -12.80 -2.27
N GLN A 186 17.43 -11.60 -2.60
CA GLN A 186 17.97 -10.36 -2.03
C GLN A 186 17.13 -9.82 -0.87
N LEU A 187 15.91 -10.36 -0.70
CA LEU A 187 14.91 -9.96 0.28
C LEU A 187 14.59 -11.07 1.25
#